data_c30d7b5b84acde7ca48de31efe17691b
#
_entry.id   c30d7b5b84acde7ca48de31efe17691b
#
_cell.length_a   1.000
_cell.length_b   1.000
_cell.length_c   1.000
_cell.angle_alpha   90.00
_cell.angle_beta   90.00
_cell.angle_gamma   90.00
#
_symmetry.space_group_name_H-M   'P 1'
#
loop_
_entity.id
_entity.type
_entity.pdbx_description
1 polymer ?
#
loop_
_entity_poly.entity_id
_entity_poly.type
_entity_poly.pdbx_seq_one_letter_code
_entity_poly.pdbx_strand_id
1 'polypeptide(L)'
;MLLGLNKNQKLPMDDQTKRLLEQLLPLLKGLDLHQIMNMIGECGSFLMKYKIECKENYFEPYSVNTAKLYNFLIADGFVTSELINSGQIDVSGPLLYLGNIIEYELNASIGQAMRKILLDIEMPRYHMEWFPMDEDETEKDYEVPAGRGKLNLNRGYENPQTHNVKLLTSTIGDLCYAYKDMLYDLEGDPDLEIIPEKLRQKDQNGHFFTFDFVRFGNLRNKAAHAGEVDMDVFDNAFKLYSRIVDEYMPAIAELKSRLKPPS
;
A
#
# COMPACT_ATOMS: atom_id res chain seq x y z
N MET A 1 -31.47 37.71 -8.26
CA MET A 1 -31.86 36.92 -7.07
C MET A 1 -30.57 36.47 -6.40
N LEU A 2 -30.03 37.26 -5.48
CA LEU A 2 -28.80 37.00 -4.75
C LEU A 2 -29.11 36.00 -3.64
N LEU A 3 -28.57 34.79 -3.76
CA LEU A 3 -28.64 33.77 -2.72
C LEU A 3 -27.90 34.27 -1.48
N GLY A 4 -28.67 34.54 -0.42
CA GLY A 4 -28.14 34.94 0.88
C GLY A 4 -27.34 33.79 1.50
N LEU A 5 -26.03 33.86 1.36
CA LEU A 5 -25.12 33.02 2.13
C LEU A 5 -25.19 33.44 3.59
N ASN A 6 -25.73 32.56 4.41
CA ASN A 6 -25.87 32.75 5.85
C ASN A 6 -24.45 32.81 6.47
N LYS A 7 -24.01 34.01 6.86
CA LYS A 7 -22.64 34.32 7.32
C LYS A 7 -22.19 33.59 8.60
N ASN A 8 -22.97 32.71 9.17
CA ASN A 8 -22.69 32.07 10.47
C ASN A 8 -22.67 30.56 10.50
N GLN A 9 -22.68 29.87 9.35
CA GLN A 9 -22.35 28.44 9.36
C GLN A 9 -20.81 28.26 9.31
N LYS A 10 -20.20 28.24 10.50
CA LYS A 10 -18.86 27.63 10.64
C LYS A 10 -19.04 26.14 10.33
N LEU A 11 -18.64 25.71 9.13
CA LEU A 11 -18.43 24.29 8.85
C LEU A 11 -17.49 23.75 9.94
N PRO A 12 -17.85 22.67 10.64
CA PRO A 12 -16.97 22.05 11.60
C PRO A 12 -15.74 21.55 10.84
N MET A 13 -14.65 22.28 10.97
CA MET A 13 -13.37 21.95 10.38
C MET A 13 -12.71 20.92 11.31
N ASP A 14 -12.32 19.77 10.77
CA ASP A 14 -11.58 18.79 11.55
C ASP A 14 -10.22 19.36 12.00
N ASP A 15 -9.67 18.80 13.06
CA ASP A 15 -8.42 19.29 13.66
C ASP A 15 -7.23 19.21 12.69
N GLN A 16 -7.27 18.33 11.71
CA GLN A 16 -6.23 18.16 10.71
C GLN A 16 -6.26 19.30 9.69
N THR A 17 -7.45 19.64 9.19
CA THR A 17 -7.68 20.79 8.30
C THR A 17 -7.31 22.10 9.00
N LYS A 18 -7.60 22.21 10.30
CA LYS A 18 -7.24 23.38 11.10
C LYS A 18 -5.72 23.55 11.22
N ARG A 19 -4.97 22.49 11.54
CA ARG A 19 -3.49 22.51 11.61
C ARG A 19 -2.88 22.90 10.27
N LEU A 20 -3.40 22.37 9.18
CA LEU A 20 -2.94 22.66 7.82
C LEU A 20 -3.15 24.14 7.47
N LEU A 21 -4.32 24.71 7.78
CA LEU A 21 -4.56 26.13 7.62
C LEU A 21 -3.67 27.00 8.50
N GLU A 22 -3.39 26.60 9.73
CA GLU A 22 -2.46 27.31 10.62
C GLU A 22 -1.02 27.32 10.06
N GLN A 23 -0.61 26.28 9.36
CA GLN A 23 0.70 26.21 8.68
C GLN A 23 0.72 27.01 7.37
N LEU A 24 -0.36 26.99 6.61
CA LEU A 24 -0.45 27.67 5.30
C LEU A 24 -0.70 29.20 5.42
N LEU A 25 -1.47 29.62 6.43
CA LEU A 25 -1.79 31.04 6.59
C LEU A 25 -0.60 32.00 6.64
N PRO A 26 0.53 31.69 7.32
CA PRO A 26 1.73 32.52 7.27
C PRO A 26 2.34 32.64 5.87
N LEU A 27 2.31 31.54 5.10
CA LEU A 27 2.89 31.44 3.77
C LEU A 27 2.02 32.17 2.73
N LEU A 28 0.71 32.14 2.90
CA LEU A 28 -0.25 32.82 2.01
C LEU A 28 -0.27 34.35 2.20
N LYS A 29 0.23 34.89 3.31
CA LYS A 29 0.21 36.33 3.60
C LYS A 29 0.98 37.20 2.61
N GLY A 30 1.90 36.61 1.82
CA GLY A 30 2.67 37.31 0.79
C GLY A 30 2.07 37.25 -0.62
N LEU A 31 1.00 36.46 -0.82
CA LEU A 31 0.40 36.21 -2.12
C LEU A 31 -0.83 37.07 -2.34
N ASP A 32 -1.04 37.56 -3.56
CA ASP A 32 -2.29 38.18 -3.96
C ASP A 32 -3.40 37.12 -4.22
N LEU A 33 -4.63 37.57 -4.34
CA LEU A 33 -5.77 36.69 -4.56
C LEU A 33 -5.64 35.85 -5.86
N HIS A 34 -5.08 36.45 -6.91
CA HIS A 34 -4.92 35.77 -8.20
C HIS A 34 -3.90 34.62 -8.10
N GLN A 35 -2.78 34.87 -7.43
CA GLN A 35 -1.75 33.85 -7.18
C GLN A 35 -2.33 32.70 -6.35
N ILE A 36 -3.12 32.97 -5.30
CA ILE A 36 -3.78 31.97 -4.50
C ILE A 36 -4.77 31.14 -5.34
N MET A 37 -5.58 31.78 -6.18
CA MET A 37 -6.54 31.08 -7.04
C MET A 37 -5.88 30.21 -8.09
N ASN A 38 -4.78 30.66 -8.68
CA ASN A 38 -3.98 29.86 -9.62
C ASN A 38 -3.38 28.64 -8.92
N MET A 39 -2.74 28.81 -7.79
CA MET A 39 -2.19 27.72 -6.98
C MET A 39 -3.24 26.69 -6.60
N ILE A 40 -4.46 27.11 -6.20
CA ILE A 40 -5.56 26.17 -5.91
C ILE A 40 -5.96 25.40 -7.16
N GLY A 41 -6.05 26.04 -8.32
CA GLY A 41 -6.37 25.40 -9.61
C GLY A 41 -5.32 24.37 -10.03
N GLU A 42 -4.06 24.71 -9.91
CA GLU A 42 -2.92 23.83 -10.23
C GLU A 42 -2.83 22.66 -9.25
N CYS A 43 -3.00 22.91 -7.95
CA CYS A 43 -3.09 21.87 -6.94
C CYS A 43 -4.24 20.91 -7.21
N GLY A 44 -5.43 21.42 -7.57
CA GLY A 44 -6.57 20.61 -7.96
C GLY A 44 -6.27 19.71 -9.15
N SER A 45 -5.64 20.24 -10.19
CA SER A 45 -5.26 19.49 -11.39
C SER A 45 -4.20 18.42 -11.08
N PHE A 46 -3.22 18.74 -10.26
CA PHE A 46 -2.19 17.82 -9.81
C PHE A 46 -2.80 16.68 -8.98
N LEU A 47 -3.67 17.00 -8.03
CA LEU A 47 -4.38 16.00 -7.22
C LEU A 47 -5.26 15.09 -8.05
N MET A 48 -5.97 15.62 -9.05
CA MET A 48 -6.78 14.79 -9.96
C MET A 48 -5.92 13.74 -10.69
N LYS A 49 -4.68 14.06 -11.02
CA LYS A 49 -3.75 13.13 -11.68
C LYS A 49 -3.25 12.02 -10.75
N TYR A 50 -2.94 12.35 -9.49
CA TYR A 50 -2.23 11.44 -8.58
C TYR A 50 -3.08 10.95 -7.40
N LYS A 51 -4.32 11.40 -7.28
CA LYS A 51 -5.23 10.92 -6.23
C LYS A 51 -5.49 9.43 -6.38
N ILE A 52 -5.42 8.71 -5.26
CA ILE A 52 -5.80 7.30 -5.20
C ILE A 52 -7.04 7.11 -4.33
N GLU A 53 -7.77 6.03 -4.62
CA GLU A 53 -8.89 5.56 -3.83
C GLU A 53 -8.75 4.06 -3.62
N CYS A 54 -8.61 3.66 -2.36
CA CYS A 54 -8.66 2.25 -1.97
C CYS A 54 -10.10 1.91 -1.57
N LYS A 55 -10.81 1.21 -2.45
CA LYS A 55 -12.20 0.81 -2.24
C LYS A 55 -12.26 -0.28 -1.17
N GLU A 56 -13.11 -0.11 -0.17
CA GLU A 56 -13.25 -1.00 1.00
C GLU A 56 -13.62 -2.46 0.64
N ASN A 57 -14.22 -2.68 -0.53
CA ASN A 57 -14.52 -4.03 -1.01
C ASN A 57 -13.30 -4.78 -1.59
N TYR A 58 -12.21 -4.08 -1.88
CA TYR A 58 -10.97 -4.69 -2.41
C TYR A 58 -9.79 -4.57 -1.44
N PHE A 59 -9.78 -3.52 -0.62
CA PHE A 59 -8.66 -3.17 0.23
C PHE A 59 -9.01 -3.34 1.71
N GLU A 60 -8.03 -3.73 2.49
CA GLU A 60 -8.14 -3.79 3.95
C GLU A 60 -8.23 -2.37 4.56
N PRO A 61 -8.81 -2.23 5.76
CA PRO A 61 -8.97 -0.92 6.41
C PRO A 61 -7.67 -0.13 6.58
N TYR A 62 -6.55 -0.82 6.79
CA TYR A 62 -5.23 -0.20 6.87
C TYR A 62 -4.86 0.48 5.55
N SER A 63 -5.04 -0.20 4.41
CA SER A 63 -4.75 0.36 3.09
C SER A 63 -5.65 1.55 2.76
N VAL A 64 -6.93 1.49 3.14
CA VAL A 64 -7.88 2.60 2.98
C VAL A 64 -7.41 3.83 3.76
N ASN A 65 -6.97 3.66 5.00
CA ASN A 65 -6.46 4.76 5.81
C ASN A 65 -5.12 5.29 5.30
N THR A 66 -4.25 4.40 4.83
CA THR A 66 -2.96 4.76 4.23
C THR A 66 -3.16 5.57 2.95
N ALA A 67 -4.17 5.27 2.13
CA ALA A 67 -4.53 6.04 0.95
C ALA A 67 -4.96 7.48 1.28
N LYS A 68 -5.65 7.69 2.41
CA LYS A 68 -6.00 9.05 2.88
C LYS A 68 -4.75 9.85 3.24
N LEU A 69 -3.79 9.22 3.94
CA LEU A 69 -2.51 9.86 4.27
C LEU A 69 -1.68 10.15 3.02
N TYR A 70 -1.64 9.23 2.07
CA TYR A 70 -1.01 9.46 0.77
C TYR A 70 -1.58 10.70 0.06
N ASN A 71 -2.91 10.78 -0.07
CA ASN A 71 -3.57 11.91 -0.73
C ASN A 71 -3.29 13.25 -0.02
N PHE A 72 -3.15 13.21 1.30
CA PHE A 72 -2.74 14.38 2.07
C PHE A 72 -1.30 14.78 1.77
N LEU A 73 -0.36 13.84 1.79
CA LEU A 73 1.06 14.12 1.56
C LEU A 73 1.35 14.60 0.14
N ILE A 74 0.65 14.06 -0.87
CA ILE A 74 0.84 14.51 -2.25
C ILE A 74 0.33 15.95 -2.46
N ALA A 75 -0.75 16.32 -1.75
CA ALA A 75 -1.26 17.69 -1.74
C ALA A 75 -0.32 18.65 -1.01
N ASP A 76 0.16 18.25 0.16
CA ASP A 76 1.08 19.06 0.98
C ASP A 76 2.40 19.29 0.24
N GLY A 77 2.98 18.27 -0.37
CA GLY A 77 4.21 18.38 -1.16
C GLY A 77 4.07 19.35 -2.33
N PHE A 78 2.95 19.32 -3.06
CA PHE A 78 2.67 20.27 -4.13
C PHE A 78 2.58 21.70 -3.61
N VAL A 79 1.73 21.93 -2.61
CA VAL A 79 1.53 23.27 -2.04
C VAL A 79 2.82 23.85 -1.47
N THR A 80 3.60 23.02 -0.77
CA THR A 80 4.88 23.43 -0.20
C THR A 80 5.87 23.82 -1.29
N SER A 81 5.99 23.04 -2.37
CA SER A 81 6.87 23.32 -3.51
C SER A 81 6.53 24.67 -4.15
N GLU A 82 5.24 24.93 -4.40
CA GLU A 82 4.77 26.19 -4.97
C GLU A 82 5.06 27.39 -4.08
N LEU A 83 4.78 27.26 -2.76
CA LEU A 83 4.96 28.36 -1.82
C LEU A 83 6.44 28.74 -1.59
N ILE A 84 7.35 27.80 -1.65
CA ILE A 84 8.80 28.07 -1.49
C ILE A 84 9.50 28.32 -2.83
N ASN A 85 8.75 28.32 -3.93
CA ASN A 85 9.27 28.49 -5.31
C ASN A 85 10.43 27.52 -5.62
N SER A 86 10.39 26.31 -5.07
CA SER A 86 11.44 25.32 -5.30
C SER A 86 11.31 24.63 -6.66
N GLY A 87 10.12 24.59 -7.22
CA GLY A 87 9.78 23.83 -8.43
C GLY A 87 9.96 22.32 -8.27
N GLN A 88 10.37 21.87 -7.07
CA GLN A 88 10.67 20.48 -6.79
C GLN A 88 9.73 19.96 -5.71
N ILE A 89 8.90 18.96 -6.07
CA ILE A 89 7.96 18.31 -5.17
C ILE A 89 8.65 17.12 -4.55
N ASP A 90 8.64 17.02 -3.22
CA ASP A 90 9.08 15.81 -2.54
C ASP A 90 7.99 14.72 -2.64
N VAL A 91 8.25 13.73 -3.47
CA VAL A 91 7.35 12.57 -3.70
C VAL A 91 7.86 11.28 -3.07
N SER A 92 8.94 11.31 -2.31
CA SER A 92 9.50 10.13 -1.63
C SER A 92 8.54 9.58 -0.58
N GLY A 93 7.98 10.44 0.27
CA GLY A 93 6.95 10.09 1.23
C GLY A 93 5.72 9.45 0.58
N PRO A 94 5.04 10.12 -0.35
CA PRO A 94 3.95 9.53 -1.13
C PRO A 94 4.28 8.17 -1.74
N LEU A 95 5.44 8.00 -2.37
CA LEU A 95 5.85 6.72 -2.97
C LEU A 95 5.99 5.60 -1.92
N LEU A 96 6.51 5.91 -0.74
CA LEU A 96 6.56 4.94 0.37
C LEU A 96 5.17 4.51 0.82
N TYR A 97 4.19 5.40 0.87
CA TYR A 97 2.81 5.06 1.23
C TYR A 97 2.13 4.19 0.18
N LEU A 98 2.36 4.43 -1.12
CA LEU A 98 1.92 3.50 -2.18
C LEU A 98 2.53 2.10 -1.97
N GLY A 99 3.81 2.05 -1.63
CA GLY A 99 4.51 0.81 -1.30
C GLY A 99 3.90 0.08 -0.11
N ASN A 100 3.58 0.80 0.95
CA ASN A 100 2.98 0.23 2.14
C ASN A 100 1.59 -0.35 1.87
N ILE A 101 0.78 0.27 1.01
CA ILE A 101 -0.51 -0.29 0.59
C ILE A 101 -0.30 -1.63 -0.10
N ILE A 102 0.55 -1.68 -1.13
CA ILE A 102 0.82 -2.92 -1.88
C ILE A 102 1.40 -4.01 -0.98
N GLU A 103 2.38 -3.67 -0.15
CA GLU A 103 3.02 -4.60 0.77
C GLU A 103 2.03 -5.19 1.77
N TYR A 104 1.14 -4.36 2.30
CA TYR A 104 0.09 -4.80 3.20
C TYR A 104 -0.89 -5.76 2.51
N GLU A 105 -1.41 -5.42 1.34
CA GLU A 105 -2.37 -6.24 0.60
C GLU A 105 -1.77 -7.60 0.19
N LEU A 106 -0.49 -7.64 -0.22
CA LEU A 106 0.20 -8.90 -0.52
C LEU A 106 0.37 -9.77 0.73
N ASN A 107 0.73 -9.18 1.86
CA ASN A 107 0.85 -9.94 3.11
C ASN A 107 -0.50 -10.47 3.58
N ALA A 108 -1.59 -9.69 3.44
CA ALA A 108 -2.94 -10.08 3.82
C ALA A 108 -3.59 -11.10 2.85
N SER A 109 -2.99 -11.37 1.72
CA SER A 109 -3.50 -12.28 0.69
C SER A 109 -2.50 -13.37 0.34
N ILE A 110 -1.50 -13.05 -0.46
CA ILE A 110 -0.48 -14.00 -0.94
C ILE A 110 0.30 -14.62 0.22
N GLY A 111 0.72 -13.81 1.20
CA GLY A 111 1.39 -14.30 2.39
C GLY A 111 0.54 -15.27 3.18
N GLN A 112 -0.76 -15.01 3.31
CA GLN A 112 -1.69 -15.91 3.98
C GLN A 112 -1.96 -17.19 3.17
N ALA A 113 -2.08 -17.07 1.84
CA ALA A 113 -2.23 -18.24 0.97
C ALA A 113 -1.03 -19.18 1.06
N MET A 114 0.19 -18.63 1.04
CA MET A 114 1.40 -19.44 1.20
C MET A 114 1.45 -20.14 2.56
N ARG A 115 1.06 -19.46 3.66
CA ARG A 115 0.97 -20.11 4.97
C ARG A 115 0.00 -21.28 4.96
N LYS A 116 -1.17 -21.10 4.35
CA LYS A 116 -2.19 -22.15 4.26
C LYS A 116 -1.69 -23.33 3.43
N ILE A 117 -1.10 -23.09 2.27
CA ILE A 117 -0.70 -24.13 1.32
C ILE A 117 0.58 -24.86 1.76
N LEU A 118 1.60 -24.11 2.20
CA LEU A 118 2.92 -24.67 2.50
C LEU A 118 3.07 -25.14 3.94
N LEU A 119 2.29 -24.58 4.88
CA LEU A 119 2.46 -24.83 6.31
C LEU A 119 1.24 -25.50 6.93
N ASP A 120 0.20 -25.80 6.14
CA ASP A 120 -1.05 -26.42 6.60
C ASP A 120 -1.68 -25.69 7.81
N ILE A 121 -1.66 -24.35 7.76
CA ILE A 121 -2.25 -23.53 8.81
C ILE A 121 -3.73 -23.33 8.48
N GLU A 122 -4.61 -23.97 9.25
CA GLU A 122 -6.07 -23.94 9.06
C GLU A 122 -6.66 -22.54 9.15
N MET A 123 -6.12 -21.70 10.02
CA MET A 123 -6.54 -20.30 10.20
C MET A 123 -5.36 -19.36 9.92
N PRO A 124 -5.27 -18.83 8.71
CA PRO A 124 -4.24 -17.84 8.39
C PRO A 124 -4.34 -16.63 9.33
N ARG A 125 -3.24 -16.29 9.98
CA ARG A 125 -3.18 -15.14 10.89
C ARG A 125 -2.87 -13.88 10.09
N TYR A 126 -3.67 -12.84 10.31
CA TYR A 126 -3.42 -11.55 9.68
C TYR A 126 -2.21 -10.88 10.34
N HIS A 127 -1.28 -10.39 9.52
CA HIS A 127 -0.24 -9.54 10.04
C HIS A 127 -0.87 -8.25 10.61
N MET A 128 -0.18 -7.59 11.54
CA MET A 128 -0.66 -6.42 12.30
C MET A 128 -1.62 -6.75 13.47
N GLU A 129 -2.11 -7.98 13.61
CA GLU A 129 -2.89 -8.41 14.78
C GLU A 129 -1.99 -9.11 15.81
N TRP A 130 -2.29 -8.87 17.09
CA TRP A 130 -1.66 -9.60 18.19
C TRP A 130 -2.40 -10.90 18.44
N PHE A 131 -1.69 -11.99 18.52
CA PHE A 131 -2.28 -13.29 18.82
C PHE A 131 -1.40 -14.07 19.82
N PRO A 132 -2.01 -14.92 20.66
CA PRO A 132 -1.24 -15.83 21.49
C PRO A 132 -0.48 -16.80 20.58
N MET A 133 0.75 -17.08 20.92
CA MET A 133 1.57 -18.06 20.21
C MET A 133 1.62 -19.34 21.06
N ASP A 134 1.33 -20.47 20.44
CA ASP A 134 1.52 -21.75 21.10
C ASP A 134 3.01 -22.07 21.19
N GLU A 135 3.44 -22.62 22.33
CA GLU A 135 4.87 -22.95 22.56
C GLU A 135 5.43 -23.88 21.45
N ASP A 136 4.60 -24.77 20.92
CA ASP A 136 4.96 -25.69 19.82
C ASP A 136 5.16 -24.98 18.46
N GLU A 137 4.65 -23.77 18.28
CA GLU A 137 4.80 -23.00 17.04
C GLU A 137 6.13 -22.21 16.98
N THR A 138 6.80 -22.00 18.10
CA THR A 138 8.07 -21.27 18.16
C THR A 138 9.23 -22.04 17.56
N GLU A 139 9.14 -23.39 17.51
CA GLU A 139 10.21 -24.27 17.04
C GLU A 139 10.11 -24.67 15.56
N LYS A 140 8.98 -24.37 14.89
CA LYS A 140 8.81 -24.72 13.47
C LYS A 140 9.59 -23.80 12.56
N ASP A 141 10.38 -24.39 11.68
CA ASP A 141 11.05 -23.66 10.59
C ASP A 141 10.03 -23.35 9.48
N TYR A 142 9.58 -22.11 9.45
CA TYR A 142 8.62 -21.60 8.44
C TYR A 142 9.35 -20.93 7.26
N GLU A 143 10.59 -21.31 7.00
CA GLU A 143 11.36 -20.81 5.89
C GLU A 143 10.95 -21.48 4.57
N VAL A 144 10.61 -20.65 3.59
CA VAL A 144 10.31 -21.09 2.22
C VAL A 144 11.32 -20.51 1.25
N PRO A 145 11.62 -21.17 0.11
CA PRO A 145 12.44 -20.57 -0.93
C PRO A 145 11.87 -19.23 -1.41
N ALA A 146 12.74 -18.26 -1.64
CA ALA A 146 12.38 -16.95 -2.18
C ALA A 146 13.50 -16.46 -3.13
N GLY A 147 13.49 -16.94 -4.35
CA GLY A 147 14.51 -16.65 -5.35
C GLY A 147 15.88 -17.17 -4.94
N ARG A 148 16.83 -16.26 -4.62
CA ARG A 148 18.19 -16.64 -4.16
C ARG A 148 18.31 -16.79 -2.64
N GLY A 149 17.25 -16.56 -1.91
CA GLY A 149 17.23 -16.57 -0.45
C GLY A 149 16.10 -17.41 0.10
N LYS A 150 15.77 -17.14 1.34
CA LYS A 150 14.67 -17.76 2.06
C LYS A 150 13.79 -16.69 2.70
N LEU A 151 12.51 -16.96 2.79
CA LEU A 151 11.52 -16.11 3.45
C LEU A 151 10.93 -16.89 4.64
N ASN A 152 11.04 -16.33 5.83
CA ASN A 152 10.31 -16.85 6.98
C ASN A 152 8.89 -16.26 6.98
N LEU A 153 7.89 -17.09 6.66
CA LEU A 153 6.48 -16.70 6.57
C LEU A 153 5.85 -16.39 7.93
N ASN A 154 6.48 -16.84 9.02
CA ASN A 154 5.96 -16.67 10.37
C ASN A 154 6.81 -15.73 11.24
N ARG A 155 7.68 -14.95 10.61
CA ARG A 155 8.48 -13.97 11.32
C ARG A 155 7.58 -12.99 12.08
N GLY A 156 7.69 -12.99 13.40
CA GLY A 156 6.86 -12.18 14.28
C GLY A 156 7.68 -11.31 15.21
N TYR A 157 7.01 -10.35 15.82
CA TYR A 157 7.51 -9.58 16.98
C TYR A 157 6.72 -10.02 18.21
N GLU A 158 7.41 -10.53 19.21
CA GLU A 158 6.83 -10.92 20.49
C GLU A 158 6.72 -9.72 21.42
N ASN A 159 5.55 -9.54 22.02
CA ASN A 159 5.38 -8.58 23.10
C ASN A 159 5.94 -9.17 24.40
N PRO A 160 6.98 -8.58 25.00
CA PRO A 160 7.65 -9.14 26.18
C PRO A 160 6.78 -9.20 27.45
N GLN A 161 5.63 -8.51 27.46
CA GLN A 161 4.72 -8.45 28.60
C GLN A 161 3.57 -9.45 28.50
N THR A 162 3.05 -9.68 27.30
CA THR A 162 1.87 -10.52 27.07
C THR A 162 2.21 -11.84 26.39
N HIS A 163 3.44 -12.01 25.90
CA HIS A 163 3.89 -13.12 25.06
C HIS A 163 3.06 -13.29 23.77
N ASN A 164 2.22 -12.31 23.45
CA ASN A 164 1.53 -12.31 22.17
C ASN A 164 2.50 -11.93 21.04
N VAL A 165 2.29 -12.54 19.89
CA VAL A 165 3.09 -12.31 18.69
C VAL A 165 2.29 -11.52 17.67
N LYS A 166 2.98 -10.66 16.93
CA LYS A 166 2.45 -9.92 15.79
C LYS A 166 3.33 -10.23 14.58
N LEU A 167 2.73 -10.75 13.51
CA LEU A 167 3.46 -11.03 12.28
C LEU A 167 4.02 -9.74 11.67
N LEU A 168 5.28 -9.79 11.30
CA LEU A 168 5.92 -8.71 10.55
C LEU A 168 5.57 -8.84 9.06
N THR A 169 5.43 -7.70 8.40
CA THR A 169 5.26 -7.67 6.95
C THR A 169 6.51 -8.18 6.26
N SER A 170 6.33 -9.07 5.31
CA SER A 170 7.38 -9.44 4.36
C SER A 170 7.41 -8.43 3.23
N THR A 171 8.58 -8.16 2.67
CA THR A 171 8.71 -7.20 1.58
C THR A 171 8.00 -7.68 0.32
N ILE A 172 7.61 -6.73 -0.54
CA ILE A 172 7.00 -7.03 -1.85
C ILE A 172 7.85 -8.02 -2.64
N GLY A 173 9.17 -7.80 -2.68
CA GLY A 173 10.11 -8.66 -3.41
C GLY A 173 10.14 -10.08 -2.89
N ASP A 174 10.33 -10.25 -1.58
CA ASP A 174 10.44 -11.57 -0.95
C ASP A 174 9.15 -12.38 -1.14
N LEU A 175 7.98 -11.76 -0.92
CA LEU A 175 6.69 -12.43 -1.15
C LEU A 175 6.49 -12.84 -2.61
N CYS A 176 6.82 -11.96 -3.55
CA CYS A 176 6.67 -12.26 -4.97
C CYS A 176 7.60 -13.37 -5.45
N TYR A 177 8.83 -13.42 -4.96
CA TYR A 177 9.75 -14.50 -5.31
C TYR A 177 9.32 -15.82 -4.68
N ALA A 178 8.98 -15.84 -3.39
CA ALA A 178 8.50 -17.05 -2.71
C ALA A 178 7.21 -17.59 -3.35
N TYR A 179 6.28 -16.71 -3.67
CA TYR A 179 5.04 -17.10 -4.33
C TYR A 179 5.28 -17.71 -5.73
N LYS A 180 6.15 -17.10 -6.51
CA LYS A 180 6.52 -17.62 -7.82
C LYS A 180 7.16 -19.02 -7.71
N ASP A 181 8.08 -19.19 -6.76
CA ASP A 181 8.74 -20.49 -6.54
C ASP A 181 7.69 -21.54 -6.11
N MET A 182 6.77 -21.21 -5.18
CA MET A 182 5.66 -22.09 -4.82
C MET A 182 4.80 -22.51 -6.03
N LEU A 183 4.45 -21.59 -6.94
CA LEU A 183 3.66 -21.93 -8.13
C LEU A 183 4.38 -22.89 -9.08
N TYR A 184 5.73 -22.85 -9.15
CA TYR A 184 6.50 -23.80 -9.94
C TYR A 184 6.59 -25.16 -9.26
N ASP A 185 6.83 -25.17 -7.95
CA ASP A 185 7.05 -26.40 -7.19
C ASP A 185 5.76 -27.23 -7.04
N LEU A 186 4.62 -26.56 -6.98
CA LEU A 186 3.29 -27.15 -6.81
C LEU A 186 2.45 -27.15 -8.11
N GLU A 187 3.08 -27.06 -9.30
CA GLU A 187 2.34 -27.05 -10.56
C GLU A 187 1.44 -28.29 -10.69
N GLY A 188 0.12 -28.06 -10.81
CA GLY A 188 -0.88 -29.13 -10.88
C GLY A 188 -1.42 -29.61 -9.53
N ASP A 189 -0.94 -29.08 -8.42
CA ASP A 189 -1.44 -29.41 -7.09
C ASP A 189 -2.84 -28.81 -6.85
N PRO A 190 -3.82 -29.60 -6.37
CA PRO A 190 -5.16 -29.12 -6.08
C PRO A 190 -5.21 -28.02 -5.01
N ASP A 191 -4.26 -27.94 -4.11
CA ASP A 191 -4.22 -26.90 -3.06
C ASP A 191 -4.06 -25.50 -3.66
N LEU A 192 -3.52 -25.40 -4.88
CA LEU A 192 -3.46 -24.13 -5.63
C LEU A 192 -4.84 -23.61 -6.09
N GLU A 193 -5.90 -24.43 -6.03
CA GLU A 193 -7.26 -23.99 -6.47
C GLU A 193 -7.85 -22.89 -5.59
N ILE A 194 -7.36 -22.75 -4.35
CA ILE A 194 -7.75 -21.64 -3.49
C ILE A 194 -7.34 -20.28 -4.09
N ILE A 195 -6.27 -20.27 -4.87
CA ILE A 195 -5.74 -19.06 -5.50
C ILE A 195 -6.51 -18.78 -6.79
N PRO A 196 -7.08 -17.58 -6.98
CA PRO A 196 -7.74 -17.19 -8.22
C PRO A 196 -6.85 -17.41 -9.46
N GLU A 197 -7.44 -17.87 -10.54
CA GLU A 197 -6.75 -18.20 -11.78
C GLU A 197 -5.89 -17.04 -12.31
N LYS A 198 -6.41 -15.81 -12.24
CA LYS A 198 -5.70 -14.58 -12.64
C LYS A 198 -4.35 -14.42 -11.95
N LEU A 199 -4.20 -14.90 -10.71
CA LEU A 199 -2.95 -14.82 -9.95
C LEU A 199 -2.02 -16.02 -10.21
N ARG A 200 -2.53 -17.13 -10.76
CA ARG A 200 -1.74 -18.33 -11.09
C ARG A 200 -1.22 -18.35 -12.51
N GLN A 201 -1.89 -17.64 -13.42
CA GLN A 201 -1.54 -17.65 -14.83
C GLN A 201 -0.41 -16.69 -15.17
N LYS A 202 0.36 -17.07 -16.19
CA LYS A 202 1.29 -16.18 -16.85
C LYS A 202 0.55 -15.31 -17.88
N ASP A 203 1.00 -14.09 -18.05
CA ASP A 203 0.53 -13.20 -19.10
C ASP A 203 1.01 -13.72 -20.49
N GLN A 204 0.59 -13.02 -21.55
CA GLN A 204 1.01 -13.32 -22.92
C GLN A 204 2.53 -13.25 -23.16
N ASN A 205 3.28 -12.63 -22.25
CA ASN A 205 4.74 -12.52 -22.27
C ASN A 205 5.42 -13.59 -21.40
N GLY A 206 4.65 -14.49 -20.81
CA GLY A 206 5.15 -15.54 -19.92
C GLY A 206 5.50 -15.09 -18.50
N HIS A 207 5.05 -13.90 -18.09
CA HIS A 207 5.28 -13.38 -16.75
C HIS A 207 4.07 -13.60 -15.85
N PHE A 208 4.32 -14.00 -14.60
CA PHE A 208 3.31 -13.92 -13.55
C PHE A 208 3.05 -12.47 -13.15
N PHE A 209 1.90 -12.19 -12.54
CA PHE A 209 1.55 -10.88 -12.00
C PHE A 209 2.63 -10.30 -11.07
N THR A 210 3.37 -11.15 -10.38
CA THR A 210 4.48 -10.79 -9.50
C THR A 210 5.55 -9.93 -10.18
N PHE A 211 5.66 -9.99 -11.51
CA PHE A 211 6.63 -9.18 -12.26
C PHE A 211 6.39 -7.66 -12.09
N ASP A 212 5.13 -7.23 -12.17
CA ASP A 212 4.79 -5.82 -11.99
C ASP A 212 4.99 -5.37 -10.54
N PHE A 213 4.65 -6.24 -9.59
CA PHE A 213 4.88 -5.95 -8.18
C PHE A 213 6.36 -5.81 -7.84
N VAL A 214 7.23 -6.68 -8.35
CA VAL A 214 8.68 -6.57 -8.15
C VAL A 214 9.22 -5.29 -8.79
N ARG A 215 8.76 -4.94 -10.00
CA ARG A 215 9.16 -3.68 -10.65
C ARG A 215 8.73 -2.46 -9.81
N PHE A 216 7.51 -2.47 -9.29
CA PHE A 216 7.03 -1.42 -8.41
C PHE A 216 7.86 -1.35 -7.11
N GLY A 217 8.13 -2.48 -6.47
CA GLY A 217 8.97 -2.58 -5.27
C GLY A 217 10.37 -2.01 -5.48
N ASN A 218 10.97 -2.24 -6.65
CA ASN A 218 12.27 -1.66 -7.01
C ASN A 218 12.23 -0.13 -7.12
N LEU A 219 11.15 0.45 -7.67
CA LEU A 219 10.99 1.90 -7.73
C LEU A 219 10.76 2.49 -6.32
N ARG A 220 9.93 1.85 -5.51
CA ARG A 220 9.70 2.24 -4.10
C ARG A 220 10.99 2.19 -3.28
N ASN A 221 11.83 1.18 -3.49
CA ASN A 221 13.09 1.05 -2.75
C ASN A 221 14.09 2.17 -3.10
N LYS A 222 14.04 2.75 -4.30
CA LYS A 222 14.81 3.95 -4.62
C LYS A 222 14.42 5.11 -3.69
N ALA A 223 13.13 5.32 -3.43
CA ALA A 223 12.67 6.35 -2.49
C ALA A 223 13.18 6.10 -1.06
N ALA A 224 13.20 4.84 -0.62
CA ALA A 224 13.64 4.49 0.72
C ALA A 224 15.15 4.69 0.97
N HIS A 225 15.98 4.59 -0.09
CA HIS A 225 17.44 4.57 0.05
C HIS A 225 18.14 5.81 -0.52
N ALA A 226 17.54 6.51 -1.47
CA ALA A 226 18.18 7.64 -2.17
C ALA A 226 17.85 9.02 -1.57
N GLY A 227 16.87 9.12 -0.69
CA GLY A 227 16.44 10.37 -0.04
C GLY A 227 15.66 11.32 -0.92
N GLU A 228 15.91 11.38 -2.22
CA GLU A 228 15.17 12.21 -3.16
C GLU A 228 14.71 11.35 -4.35
N VAL A 229 13.44 11.49 -4.69
CA VAL A 229 12.80 10.85 -5.86
C VAL A 229 12.33 11.94 -6.80
N ASP A 230 12.79 11.90 -8.04
CA ASP A 230 12.28 12.77 -9.06
C ASP A 230 10.84 12.38 -9.51
N MET A 231 10.16 13.32 -10.13
CA MET A 231 8.79 13.11 -10.62
C MET A 231 8.70 12.03 -11.69
N ASP A 232 9.75 11.77 -12.47
CA ASP A 232 9.74 10.74 -13.51
C ASP A 232 9.73 9.34 -12.89
N VAL A 233 10.50 9.12 -11.83
CA VAL A 233 10.47 7.87 -11.05
C VAL A 233 9.10 7.68 -10.38
N PHE A 234 8.56 8.76 -9.82
CA PHE A 234 7.24 8.74 -9.20
C PHE A 234 6.13 8.44 -10.22
N ASP A 235 6.11 9.11 -11.37
CA ASP A 235 5.16 8.86 -12.46
C ASP A 235 5.18 7.40 -12.93
N ASN A 236 6.37 6.82 -13.08
CA ASN A 236 6.51 5.43 -13.46
C ASN A 236 5.99 4.47 -12.38
N ALA A 237 6.28 4.76 -11.11
CA ALA A 237 5.75 3.97 -10.00
C ALA A 237 4.23 4.11 -9.87
N PHE A 238 3.69 5.32 -10.04
CA PHE A 238 2.25 5.58 -9.99
C PHE A 238 1.49 4.86 -11.12
N LYS A 239 2.02 4.85 -12.34
CA LYS A 239 1.46 4.08 -13.47
C LYS A 239 1.44 2.59 -13.16
N LEU A 240 2.52 2.06 -12.58
CA LEU A 240 2.57 0.64 -12.16
C LEU A 240 1.58 0.36 -11.03
N TYR A 241 1.49 1.23 -10.03
CA TYR A 241 0.51 1.13 -8.96
C TYR A 241 -0.93 1.08 -9.51
N SER A 242 -1.28 2.02 -10.39
CA SER A 242 -2.61 2.07 -11.01
C SER A 242 -2.93 0.78 -11.77
N ARG A 243 -1.98 0.28 -12.57
CA ARG A 243 -2.13 -0.99 -13.28
C ARG A 243 -2.31 -2.17 -12.32
N ILE A 244 -1.51 -2.25 -11.26
CA ILE A 244 -1.63 -3.28 -10.22
C ILE A 244 -3.02 -3.25 -9.59
N VAL A 245 -3.51 -2.06 -9.27
CA VAL A 245 -4.84 -1.88 -8.67
C VAL A 245 -5.94 -2.32 -9.63
N ASP A 246 -5.88 -1.89 -10.86
CA ASP A 246 -6.93 -2.17 -11.85
C ASP A 246 -6.95 -3.65 -12.27
N GLU A 247 -5.77 -4.26 -12.46
CA GLU A 247 -5.68 -5.60 -13.02
C GLU A 247 -5.70 -6.72 -11.97
N TYR A 248 -5.13 -6.50 -10.79
CA TYR A 248 -4.88 -7.59 -9.84
C TYR A 248 -5.59 -7.46 -8.50
N MET A 249 -5.95 -6.24 -8.04
CA MET A 249 -6.63 -6.08 -6.74
C MET A 249 -7.98 -6.80 -6.65
N PRO A 250 -8.80 -6.89 -7.70
CA PRO A 250 -10.02 -7.71 -7.64
C PRO A 250 -9.74 -9.19 -7.34
N ALA A 251 -8.71 -9.77 -7.96
CA ALA A 251 -8.32 -11.17 -7.71
C ALA A 251 -7.65 -11.36 -6.33
N ILE A 252 -6.90 -10.36 -5.86
CA ILE A 252 -6.36 -10.33 -4.50
C ILE A 252 -7.50 -10.27 -3.46
N ALA A 253 -8.53 -9.47 -3.70
CA ALA A 253 -9.70 -9.41 -2.83
C ALA A 253 -10.49 -10.74 -2.83
N GLU A 254 -10.62 -11.38 -3.98
CA GLU A 254 -11.21 -12.71 -4.10
C GLU A 254 -10.40 -13.73 -3.29
N LEU A 255 -9.08 -13.73 -3.40
CA LEU A 255 -8.20 -14.60 -2.63
C LEU A 255 -8.41 -14.39 -1.11
N LYS A 256 -8.41 -13.15 -0.65
CA LYS A 256 -8.69 -12.83 0.76
C LYS A 256 -10.05 -13.37 1.22
N SER A 257 -11.06 -13.29 0.35
CA SER A 257 -12.39 -13.84 0.66
C SER A 257 -12.38 -15.36 0.80
N ARG A 258 -11.65 -16.07 -0.06
CA ARG A 258 -11.50 -17.53 -0.02
C ARG A 258 -10.68 -18.02 1.19
N LEU A 259 -9.80 -17.16 1.72
CA LEU A 259 -8.98 -17.46 2.91
C LEU A 259 -9.71 -17.24 4.23
N LYS A 260 -10.82 -16.48 4.23
CA LYS A 260 -11.61 -16.27 5.44
C LYS A 260 -12.29 -17.59 5.86
N PRO A 261 -12.33 -17.92 7.18
CA PRO A 261 -13.10 -19.06 7.63
C PRO A 261 -14.57 -18.84 7.26
N PRO A 262 -15.32 -19.92 6.98
CA PRO A 262 -16.76 -19.82 6.79
C PRO A 262 -17.39 -19.21 8.04
N SER A 263 -18.21 -18.17 7.84
CA SER A 263 -18.93 -17.44 8.88
C SER A 263 -20.03 -18.30 9.52
#